data_7c19a3171684951e87137e1d90266241
#
_entry.id   7c19a3171684951e87137e1d90266241
#
_cell.length_a   1.000
_cell.length_b   1.000
_cell.length_c   1.000
_cell.angle_alpha   90.00
_cell.angle_beta   90.00
_cell.angle_gamma   90.00
#
_symmetry.space_group_name_H-M   'P 1'
#
loop_
_entity.id
_entity.type
_entity.pdbx_description
1 polymer ?
#
loop_
_entity_poly.entity_id
_entity_poly.type
_entity_poly.pdbx_seq_one_letter_code
_entity_poly.pdbx_strand_id
1 'polypeptide(L)'
;MNTKNYIYNKVKDSAKRVTYLLLTPLFLTPMLTSCLDTIILPEDKTVDEDFWKTKSDVSSMVNAAYAAMSAEDVMTRLVVWTGFRSDELVQTATPTGSIPDALEEIGAVNMQTTNTFAQWASFYNVINRCNIVLDRAEAVRMEDPNYTESDYEADRCQMLALRSLCYFILVRNYHDVPYITESYMNSSQNTQVPQSTPAYIIDQLINTLEEVVANPNCLRSNSYTVNEWRRVGWMTRDAVMSLLADVYLWRASVMHSEADYQNCVAYCQQIIESKRQQHVQGRNEMELKAYPLANGNQTYANLFVTQNAEESIFELQSSNNAGLCKYLYKYGNNNSTEGFLKASNIFLTALSSQTALATSSQSVFANQDLRYYGAVYRPKTSSDDYTHVRKMVAQSGVLTKPSDTQLDTRTEGRTFANFNQNYIFYRLTDVMLMKAEAEVQLMRNLPTDADGNVIADEATTQWNDSLRQDVFNLVEAVNTRSINEADQTNVGLKWTAYSGYTKQQLEAFVMRERLRELCFEGKRWYDLLRYNYRHISGVQYDALLADIAGDDGSGLPAIYEDMLMLATRSRGTDASAIRAKMQNEAYLYLPIPNSDINVCPLLKQNPAYKSGNAYEKTY
;
A
#
# COMPACT_ATOMS: atom_id res chain seq x y z
N MET A 1 -5.00 28.50 71.65
CA MET A 1 -5.10 28.49 70.18
C MET A 1 -3.91 27.72 69.60
N ASN A 2 -4.20 26.65 69.01
CA ASN A 2 -3.62 25.38 68.75
C ASN A 2 -2.18 25.33 68.17
N THR A 3 -1.28 24.79 68.94
CA THR A 3 0.06 24.34 68.55
C THR A 3 0.05 23.31 67.39
N LYS A 4 -1.02 22.59 67.20
CA LYS A 4 -1.20 21.65 66.09
C LYS A 4 -1.27 22.30 64.69
N ASN A 5 -1.87 23.50 64.58
CA ASN A 5 -1.95 24.20 63.31
C ASN A 5 -0.63 24.86 62.91
N TYR A 6 0.21 25.20 63.85
CA TYR A 6 1.52 25.77 63.57
C TYR A 6 2.52 24.70 63.03
N ILE A 7 2.48 23.50 63.57
CA ILE A 7 3.30 22.38 63.10
C ILE A 7 2.84 21.89 61.72
N TYR A 8 1.53 21.85 61.46
CA TYR A 8 0.97 21.41 60.17
C TYR A 8 1.38 22.37 59.03
N ASN A 9 1.31 23.67 59.28
CA ASN A 9 1.71 24.65 58.27
C ASN A 9 3.22 24.68 58.03
N LYS A 10 4.03 24.47 59.05
CA LYS A 10 5.49 24.43 58.92
C LYS A 10 5.99 23.17 58.17
N VAL A 11 5.30 22.04 58.34
CA VAL A 11 5.56 20.80 57.58
C VAL A 11 5.12 20.95 56.13
N LYS A 12 4.00 21.64 55.88
CA LYS A 12 3.50 21.87 54.52
C LYS A 12 4.42 22.81 53.71
N ASP A 13 4.99 23.83 54.36
CA ASP A 13 5.94 24.72 53.71
C ASP A 13 7.31 24.07 53.47
N SER A 14 7.74 23.20 54.37
CA SER A 14 8.97 22.41 54.18
C SER A 14 8.82 21.37 53.07
N ALA A 15 7.65 20.72 52.97
CA ALA A 15 7.34 19.80 51.87
C ALA A 15 7.29 20.52 50.51
N LYS A 16 6.72 21.71 50.44
CA LYS A 16 6.73 22.52 49.20
C LYS A 16 8.14 22.95 48.79
N ARG A 17 9.02 23.30 49.75
CA ARG A 17 10.40 23.69 49.44
C ARG A 17 11.24 22.53 48.98
N VAL A 18 11.05 21.32 49.52
CA VAL A 18 11.72 20.10 49.09
C VAL A 18 11.22 19.67 47.70
N THR A 19 9.94 19.81 47.40
CA THR A 19 9.38 19.50 46.09
C THR A 19 9.90 20.45 45.01
N TYR A 20 10.10 21.72 45.30
CA TYR A 20 10.69 22.68 44.34
C TYR A 20 12.20 22.47 44.15
N LEU A 21 12.94 21.94 45.15
CA LEU A 21 14.38 21.65 45.02
C LEU A 21 14.67 20.32 44.27
N LEU A 22 13.71 19.40 44.22
CA LEU A 22 13.84 18.13 43.51
C LEU A 22 13.29 18.21 42.06
N LEU A 23 12.52 19.25 41.71
CA LEU A 23 11.98 19.45 40.37
C LEU A 23 12.84 20.36 39.48
N THR A 24 13.80 21.09 40.02
CA THR A 24 14.65 21.99 39.25
C THR A 24 15.80 21.34 38.48
N PRO A 25 16.34 20.17 38.83
CA PRO A 25 17.29 19.46 37.97
C PRO A 25 16.62 18.59 36.90
N LEU A 26 15.28 18.36 36.96
CA LEU A 26 14.58 17.48 36.00
C LEU A 26 14.18 18.18 34.68
N PHE A 27 14.33 19.52 34.62
CA PHE A 27 13.98 20.30 33.44
C PHE A 27 15.17 20.75 32.58
N LEU A 28 16.41 20.37 32.96
CA LEU A 28 17.61 20.78 32.22
C LEU A 28 18.31 19.62 31.48
N THR A 29 17.70 18.44 31.39
CA THR A 29 18.26 17.31 30.62
C THR A 29 17.25 16.64 29.71
N PRO A 30 16.52 17.37 28.85
CA PRO A 30 15.71 16.70 27.83
C PRO A 30 16.14 17.02 26.40
N MET A 31 17.43 17.23 26.13
CA MET A 31 17.82 17.50 24.74
C MET A 31 18.91 16.56 24.18
N LEU A 32 19.19 15.45 24.85
CA LEU A 32 20.18 14.49 24.34
C LEU A 32 19.65 13.05 24.17
N THR A 33 18.34 12.80 24.35
CA THR A 33 17.79 11.43 24.21
C THR A 33 16.87 11.24 22.99
N SER A 34 16.82 12.21 22.08
CA SER A 34 15.89 12.16 20.94
C SER A 34 16.35 11.32 19.74
N CYS A 35 17.55 10.76 19.75
CA CYS A 35 18.09 10.06 18.57
C CYS A 35 18.35 8.56 18.77
N LEU A 36 18.01 7.99 19.92
CA LEU A 36 18.18 6.56 20.19
C LEU A 36 16.87 5.76 20.14
N ASP A 37 15.72 6.43 19.95
CA ASP A 37 14.42 5.75 19.94
C ASP A 37 14.09 5.05 18.61
N THR A 38 15.01 5.01 17.65
CA THR A 38 14.79 4.31 16.37
C THR A 38 14.97 2.80 16.50
N ILE A 39 15.69 2.36 17.55
CA ILE A 39 15.83 0.95 17.90
C ILE A 39 15.51 0.84 19.40
N ILE A 40 14.28 0.51 19.74
CA ILE A 40 13.91 0.16 21.11
C ILE A 40 14.56 -1.19 21.41
N LEU A 41 15.77 -1.14 21.92
CA LEU A 41 16.40 -2.30 22.53
C LEU A 41 15.78 -2.51 23.91
N PRO A 42 15.40 -3.72 24.29
CA PRO A 42 15.07 -4.03 25.67
C PRO A 42 16.30 -3.70 26.53
N GLU A 43 16.15 -2.84 27.53
CA GLU A 43 17.28 -2.42 28.41
C GLU A 43 17.81 -3.54 29.33
N ASP A 44 17.18 -4.72 29.33
CA ASP A 44 17.49 -5.84 30.20
C ASP A 44 18.24 -6.94 29.44
N LYS A 45 19.56 -6.93 29.53
CA LYS A 45 20.44 -7.98 28.99
C LYS A 45 20.18 -9.38 29.56
N THR A 46 19.60 -9.47 30.74
CA THR A 46 19.30 -10.75 31.42
C THR A 46 18.07 -11.43 30.82
N VAL A 47 17.19 -10.67 30.17
CA VAL A 47 15.93 -11.20 29.56
C VAL A 47 16.21 -11.88 28.22
N ASP A 48 17.20 -11.44 27.47
CA ASP A 48 17.44 -11.96 26.12
C ASP A 48 18.01 -13.38 26.13
N GLU A 49 18.99 -13.68 26.98
CA GLU A 49 19.59 -15.02 27.07
C GLU A 49 18.65 -16.07 27.70
N ASP A 50 17.71 -15.65 28.54
CA ASP A 50 16.69 -16.51 29.15
C ASP A 50 15.39 -16.62 28.34
N PHE A 51 15.15 -15.72 27.40
CA PHE A 51 13.90 -15.69 26.62
C PHE A 51 13.84 -16.82 25.57
N TRP A 52 14.91 -17.04 24.82
CA TRP A 52 14.94 -17.94 23.67
C TRP A 52 15.14 -19.41 24.06
N LYS A 53 14.10 -20.09 24.56
CA LYS A 53 14.16 -21.48 25.05
C LYS A 53 13.21 -22.43 24.31
N THR A 54 12.06 -21.94 23.83
CA THR A 54 10.98 -22.80 23.35
C THR A 54 10.39 -22.31 22.04
N LYS A 55 9.72 -23.22 21.33
CA LYS A 55 8.89 -22.89 20.17
C LYS A 55 7.90 -21.72 20.44
N SER A 56 7.35 -21.65 21.65
CA SER A 56 6.44 -20.57 22.04
C SER A 56 7.11 -19.20 22.04
N ASP A 57 8.37 -19.15 22.43
CA ASP A 57 9.15 -17.90 22.47
C ASP A 57 9.41 -17.40 21.05
N VAL A 58 9.83 -18.30 20.15
CA VAL A 58 9.98 -17.98 18.72
C VAL A 58 8.66 -17.49 18.12
N SER A 59 7.56 -18.24 18.35
CA SER A 59 6.22 -17.87 17.86
C SER A 59 5.78 -16.50 18.39
N SER A 60 6.11 -16.17 19.63
CA SER A 60 5.81 -14.86 20.21
C SER A 60 6.55 -13.72 19.49
N MET A 61 7.81 -13.93 19.12
CA MET A 61 8.60 -12.95 18.37
C MET A 61 8.18 -12.85 16.90
N VAL A 62 7.81 -13.96 16.26
CA VAL A 62 7.19 -13.96 14.93
C VAL A 62 5.91 -13.10 14.94
N ASN A 63 5.03 -13.34 15.91
CA ASN A 63 3.81 -12.54 16.06
C ASN A 63 4.12 -11.06 16.38
N ALA A 64 5.18 -10.78 17.15
CA ALA A 64 5.62 -9.41 17.43
C ALA A 64 6.11 -8.67 16.17
N ALA A 65 6.70 -9.36 15.19
CA ALA A 65 7.08 -8.77 13.91
C ALA A 65 5.83 -8.39 13.09
N TYR A 66 4.82 -9.27 13.02
CA TYR A 66 3.54 -8.93 12.37
C TYR A 66 2.79 -7.81 13.10
N ALA A 67 2.78 -7.82 14.43
CA ALA A 67 2.17 -6.76 15.22
C ALA A 67 2.84 -5.41 14.98
N ALA A 68 4.17 -5.38 14.87
CA ALA A 68 4.92 -4.17 14.51
C ALA A 68 4.56 -3.67 13.10
N MET A 69 4.36 -4.58 12.13
CA MET A 69 3.90 -4.21 10.79
C MET A 69 2.47 -3.68 10.77
N SER A 70 1.62 -4.14 11.70
CA SER A 70 0.25 -3.66 11.87
C SER A 70 0.14 -2.43 12.77
N ALA A 71 1.24 -1.86 13.23
CA ALA A 71 1.23 -0.68 14.08
C ALA A 71 0.65 0.54 13.34
N GLU A 72 -0.07 1.40 14.07
CA GLU A 72 -0.73 2.59 13.51
C GLU A 72 0.25 3.49 12.73
N ASP A 73 1.48 3.59 13.19
CA ASP A 73 2.52 4.39 12.56
C ASP A 73 2.92 3.88 11.17
N VAL A 74 3.08 2.56 11.01
CA VAL A 74 3.31 1.92 9.70
C VAL A 74 2.11 2.10 8.79
N MET A 75 0.92 1.83 9.31
CA MET A 75 -0.31 1.89 8.52
C MET A 75 -0.62 3.31 8.04
N THR A 76 -0.38 4.31 8.89
CA THR A 76 -0.54 5.71 8.54
C THR A 76 0.39 6.11 7.39
N ARG A 77 1.66 5.69 7.45
CA ARG A 77 2.62 5.92 6.35
C ARG A 77 2.20 5.23 5.07
N LEU A 78 1.73 4.00 5.14
CA LEU A 78 1.23 3.30 3.94
C LEU A 78 0.11 4.10 3.26
N VAL A 79 -0.87 4.62 4.00
CA VAL A 79 -1.95 5.43 3.42
C VAL A 79 -1.42 6.73 2.82
N VAL A 80 -0.53 7.44 3.54
CA VAL A 80 0.00 8.73 3.08
C VAL A 80 0.94 8.54 1.90
N TRP A 81 1.84 7.56 1.96
CA TRP A 81 2.84 7.33 0.91
C TRP A 81 2.25 6.82 -0.40
N THR A 82 1.12 6.14 -0.35
CA THR A 82 0.52 5.51 -1.54
C THR A 82 -0.76 6.20 -2.01
N GLY A 83 -1.71 6.44 -1.10
CA GLY A 83 -3.01 7.01 -1.46
C GLY A 83 -2.97 8.54 -1.56
N PHE A 84 -2.38 9.22 -0.57
CA PHE A 84 -2.37 10.68 -0.55
C PHE A 84 -1.36 11.32 -1.53
N ARG A 85 -0.27 10.62 -1.86
CA ARG A 85 0.65 11.07 -2.92
C ARG A 85 0.11 10.83 -4.32
N SER A 86 -0.89 9.96 -4.46
CA SER A 86 -1.55 9.66 -5.75
C SER A 86 -2.75 10.59 -6.01
N ASP A 87 -3.53 10.25 -7.01
CA ASP A 87 -4.79 10.91 -7.39
C ASP A 87 -6.00 10.47 -6.57
N GLU A 88 -5.84 9.54 -5.62
CA GLU A 88 -6.96 8.95 -4.87
C GLU A 88 -7.49 9.83 -3.75
N LEU A 89 -6.62 10.49 -3.02
CA LEU A 89 -6.95 11.21 -1.79
C LEU A 89 -6.55 12.67 -1.88
N VAL A 90 -7.37 13.51 -1.25
CA VAL A 90 -7.09 14.93 -1.06
C VAL A 90 -7.33 15.32 0.40
N GLN A 91 -6.65 16.37 0.83
CA GLN A 91 -6.83 16.92 2.17
C GLN A 91 -8.19 17.59 2.31
N THR A 92 -8.84 17.42 3.46
CA THR A 92 -10.04 18.20 3.80
C THR A 92 -9.64 19.63 4.10
N ALA A 93 -10.53 20.59 3.77
CA ALA A 93 -10.35 21.98 4.17
C ALA A 93 -10.55 22.06 5.67
N THR A 94 -9.52 22.04 6.45
CA THR A 94 -9.50 22.32 7.91
C THR A 94 -8.16 21.91 8.51
N PRO A 95 -8.05 21.78 9.75
CA PRO A 95 -7.60 22.62 10.80
C PRO A 95 -6.08 22.84 10.76
N THR A 96 -5.62 23.80 11.49
CA THR A 96 -4.20 24.03 11.80
C THR A 96 -3.68 22.95 12.74
N GLY A 97 -2.46 22.49 12.53
CA GLY A 97 -1.79 21.51 13.39
C GLY A 97 -0.73 20.71 12.65
N SER A 98 0.10 19.99 13.36
CA SER A 98 1.27 19.30 12.80
C SER A 98 0.95 18.26 11.72
N ILE A 99 -0.18 17.56 11.83
CA ILE A 99 -0.61 16.58 10.81
C ILE A 99 -1.14 17.28 9.55
N PRO A 100 -2.08 18.23 9.61
CA PRO A 100 -2.48 19.00 8.44
C PRO A 100 -1.32 19.70 7.73
N ASP A 101 -0.41 20.32 8.48
CA ASP A 101 0.75 21.01 7.93
C ASP A 101 1.68 20.02 7.19
N ALA A 102 1.92 18.85 7.79
CA ALA A 102 2.71 17.80 7.17
C ALA A 102 2.07 17.23 5.89
N LEU A 103 0.75 17.09 5.86
CA LEU A 103 0.01 16.68 4.66
C LEU A 103 0.05 17.77 3.59
N GLU A 104 -0.04 19.05 3.97
CA GLU A 104 0.07 20.18 3.04
C GLU A 104 1.43 20.19 2.33
N GLU A 105 2.52 19.98 3.08
CA GLU A 105 3.87 19.86 2.50
C GLU A 105 3.95 18.74 1.45
N ILE A 106 3.38 17.57 1.75
CA ILE A 106 3.37 16.43 0.83
C ILE A 106 2.58 16.75 -0.44
N GLY A 107 1.36 17.27 -0.27
CA GLY A 107 0.52 17.59 -1.41
C GLY A 107 1.04 18.74 -2.27
N ALA A 108 1.83 19.64 -1.71
CA ALA A 108 2.53 20.70 -2.45
C ALA A 108 3.86 20.23 -3.08
N VAL A 109 4.22 18.94 -2.91
CA VAL A 109 5.54 18.41 -3.31
C VAL A 109 6.65 19.29 -2.73
N ASN A 110 6.52 19.64 -1.46
CA ASN A 110 7.44 20.51 -0.73
C ASN A 110 7.74 19.97 0.67
N MET A 111 7.80 18.65 0.78
CA MET A 111 8.02 17.95 2.04
C MET A 111 9.34 18.40 2.68
N GLN A 112 9.28 18.72 3.96
CA GLN A 112 10.48 19.05 4.72
C GLN A 112 11.12 17.77 5.29
N THR A 113 12.44 17.82 5.52
CA THR A 113 13.20 16.71 6.14
C THR A 113 12.80 16.43 7.61
N THR A 114 12.02 17.32 8.20
CA THR A 114 11.42 17.21 9.54
C THR A 114 9.97 16.73 9.52
N ASN A 115 9.42 16.47 8.32
CA ASN A 115 8.04 16.02 8.17
C ASN A 115 7.81 14.68 8.89
N THR A 116 6.73 14.59 9.67
CA THR A 116 6.43 13.39 10.46
C THR A 116 6.21 12.14 9.59
N PHE A 117 5.76 12.31 8.33
CA PHE A 117 5.58 11.21 7.40
C PHE A 117 6.85 10.85 6.62
N ALA A 118 7.95 11.59 6.77
CA ALA A 118 9.24 11.23 6.21
C ALA A 118 10.03 10.23 7.06
N GLN A 119 9.47 9.74 8.16
CA GLN A 119 10.15 8.83 9.09
C GLN A 119 10.02 7.38 8.62
N TRP A 120 11.12 6.66 8.50
CA TRP A 120 11.18 5.25 8.12
C TRP A 120 11.41 4.27 9.29
N ALA A 121 11.68 4.80 10.49
CA ALA A 121 12.05 4.03 11.67
C ALA A 121 11.11 2.87 12.01
N SER A 122 9.80 3.06 11.83
CA SER A 122 8.81 2.00 12.07
C SER A 122 9.00 0.77 11.18
N PHE A 123 9.41 0.95 9.92
CA PHE A 123 9.74 -0.17 9.03
C PHE A 123 11.04 -0.86 9.44
N TYR A 124 12.07 -0.11 9.84
CA TYR A 124 13.30 -0.71 10.37
C TYR A 124 13.09 -1.45 11.69
N ASN A 125 12.14 -1.04 12.51
CA ASN A 125 11.73 -1.82 13.68
C ASN A 125 11.16 -3.19 13.28
N VAL A 126 10.33 -3.27 12.25
CA VAL A 126 9.83 -4.56 11.72
C VAL A 126 10.99 -5.39 11.18
N ILE A 127 11.87 -4.80 10.37
CA ILE A 127 13.06 -5.45 9.80
C ILE A 127 13.93 -6.04 10.92
N ASN A 128 14.20 -5.26 11.96
CA ASN A 128 15.02 -5.72 13.07
C ASN A 128 14.39 -6.89 13.84
N ARG A 129 13.06 -6.86 14.05
CA ARG A 129 12.33 -8.00 14.65
C ARG A 129 12.44 -9.26 13.80
N CYS A 130 12.33 -9.13 12.48
CA CYS A 130 12.57 -10.25 11.57
C CYS A 130 14.00 -10.78 11.70
N ASN A 131 15.00 -9.88 11.71
CA ASN A 131 16.40 -10.25 11.84
C ASN A 131 16.68 -10.98 13.15
N ILE A 132 16.12 -10.51 14.28
CA ILE A 132 16.27 -11.15 15.59
C ILE A 132 15.75 -12.60 15.56
N VAL A 133 14.57 -12.84 14.96
CA VAL A 133 14.04 -14.22 14.83
C VAL A 133 14.97 -15.06 13.95
N LEU A 134 15.43 -14.51 12.81
CA LEU A 134 16.33 -15.20 11.89
C LEU A 134 17.65 -15.60 12.55
N ASP A 135 18.19 -14.78 13.47
CA ASP A 135 19.44 -15.03 14.16
C ASP A 135 19.29 -16.01 15.34
N ARG A 136 18.11 -16.06 15.98
CA ARG A 136 17.91 -16.79 17.25
C ARG A 136 17.16 -18.12 17.10
N ALA A 137 16.28 -18.24 16.11
CA ALA A 137 15.37 -19.38 16.02
C ALA A 137 16.08 -20.73 15.84
N GLU A 138 17.23 -20.76 15.14
CA GLU A 138 17.99 -21.99 14.95
C GLU A 138 18.54 -22.55 16.26
N ALA A 139 19.03 -21.70 17.15
CA ALA A 139 19.52 -22.13 18.47
C ALA A 139 18.38 -22.76 19.29
N VAL A 140 17.18 -22.17 19.26
CA VAL A 140 16.00 -22.73 19.94
C VAL A 140 15.62 -24.09 19.36
N ARG A 141 15.71 -24.28 18.04
CA ARG A 141 15.46 -25.59 17.39
C ARG A 141 16.41 -26.68 17.90
N MET A 142 17.64 -26.32 18.21
CA MET A 142 18.61 -27.27 18.74
C MET A 142 18.34 -27.66 20.21
N GLU A 143 17.63 -26.82 20.96
CA GLU A 143 17.34 -27.02 22.38
C GLU A 143 15.92 -27.57 22.64
N ASP A 144 14.90 -27.15 21.87
CA ASP A 144 13.50 -27.57 22.05
C ASP A 144 13.10 -28.64 21.01
N PRO A 145 12.93 -29.91 21.40
CA PRO A 145 12.50 -30.97 20.48
C PRO A 145 11.11 -30.76 19.88
N ASN A 146 10.28 -29.89 20.46
CA ASN A 146 8.96 -29.55 19.93
C ASN A 146 9.01 -28.50 18.82
N TYR A 147 10.14 -27.81 18.68
CA TYR A 147 10.38 -26.89 17.57
C TYR A 147 11.11 -27.61 16.46
N THR A 148 10.35 -28.23 15.57
CA THR A 148 10.86 -29.10 14.52
C THR A 148 11.56 -28.30 13.42
N GLU A 149 12.37 -29.01 12.59
CA GLU A 149 12.97 -28.42 11.37
C GLU A 149 11.92 -27.73 10.48
N SER A 150 10.76 -28.38 10.31
CA SER A 150 9.68 -27.83 9.49
C SER A 150 9.09 -26.55 10.10
N ASP A 151 8.97 -26.48 11.43
CA ASP A 151 8.49 -25.27 12.11
C ASP A 151 9.50 -24.12 11.97
N TYR A 152 10.78 -24.43 12.18
CA TYR A 152 11.88 -23.46 12.02
C TYR A 152 11.92 -22.87 10.60
N GLU A 153 11.93 -23.74 9.58
CA GLU A 153 11.95 -23.30 8.20
C GLU A 153 10.67 -22.51 7.82
N ALA A 154 9.51 -22.87 8.37
CA ALA A 154 8.29 -22.12 8.16
C ALA A 154 8.37 -20.70 8.74
N ASP A 155 8.89 -20.54 9.96
CA ASP A 155 9.08 -19.25 10.60
C ASP A 155 10.17 -18.43 9.90
N ARG A 156 11.28 -19.07 9.49
CA ARG A 156 12.35 -18.46 8.70
C ARG A 156 11.80 -17.89 7.38
N CYS A 157 11.01 -18.66 6.65
CA CYS A 157 10.36 -18.23 5.40
C CYS A 157 9.47 -17.00 5.62
N GLN A 158 8.67 -17.00 6.69
CA GLN A 158 7.81 -15.87 7.02
C GLN A 158 8.62 -14.59 7.30
N MET A 159 9.69 -14.71 8.10
CA MET A 159 10.51 -13.55 8.48
C MET A 159 11.30 -12.98 7.30
N LEU A 160 11.83 -13.83 6.44
CA LEU A 160 12.49 -13.42 5.20
C LEU A 160 11.51 -12.68 4.27
N ALA A 161 10.30 -13.19 4.12
CA ALA A 161 9.28 -12.57 3.26
C ALA A 161 8.77 -11.24 3.83
N LEU A 162 8.52 -11.16 5.14
CA LEU A 162 8.06 -9.94 5.80
C LEU A 162 9.14 -8.84 5.75
N ARG A 163 10.40 -9.20 5.98
CA ARG A 163 11.55 -8.30 5.81
C ARG A 163 11.64 -7.79 4.38
N SER A 164 11.48 -8.67 3.40
CA SER A 164 11.50 -8.32 1.98
C SER A 164 10.36 -7.35 1.62
N LEU A 165 9.16 -7.54 2.16
CA LEU A 165 8.04 -6.61 1.98
C LEU A 165 8.39 -5.21 2.51
N CYS A 166 9.00 -5.12 3.71
CA CYS A 166 9.42 -3.84 4.28
C CYS A 166 10.44 -3.13 3.38
N TYR A 167 11.46 -3.84 2.89
CA TYR A 167 12.44 -3.27 1.97
C TYR A 167 11.82 -2.85 0.64
N PHE A 168 10.90 -3.63 0.11
CA PHE A 168 10.22 -3.28 -1.13
C PHE A 168 9.39 -2.00 -0.99
N ILE A 169 8.76 -1.79 0.17
CA ILE A 169 8.06 -0.54 0.49
C ILE A 169 9.06 0.61 0.61
N LEU A 170 10.16 0.42 1.35
CA LEU A 170 11.16 1.46 1.57
C LEU A 170 11.81 1.93 0.27
N VAL A 171 12.27 1.01 -0.58
CA VAL A 171 12.91 1.33 -1.87
C VAL A 171 11.97 2.13 -2.77
N ARG A 172 10.70 1.74 -2.86
CA ARG A 172 9.71 2.45 -3.69
C ARG A 172 9.35 3.85 -3.18
N ASN A 173 9.67 4.16 -1.92
CA ASN A 173 9.38 5.46 -1.34
C ASN A 173 10.61 6.36 -1.14
N TYR A 174 11.79 5.80 -0.89
CA TYR A 174 13.01 6.57 -0.60
C TYR A 174 14.11 6.43 -1.65
N HIS A 175 13.99 5.47 -2.57
CA HIS A 175 15.02 5.07 -3.55
C HIS A 175 16.17 4.34 -2.85
N ASP A 176 17.23 5.04 -2.45
CA ASP A 176 18.37 4.45 -1.75
C ASP A 176 18.09 4.34 -0.24
N VAL A 177 18.28 3.16 0.32
CA VAL A 177 18.05 2.91 1.75
C VAL A 177 19.12 1.97 2.34
N PRO A 178 19.46 2.07 3.62
CA PRO A 178 20.34 1.10 4.27
C PRO A 178 19.78 -0.32 4.18
N TYR A 179 20.54 -1.27 3.63
CA TYR A 179 20.14 -2.68 3.57
C TYR A 179 20.77 -3.46 4.70
N ILE A 180 19.99 -3.76 5.74
CA ILE A 180 20.40 -4.34 7.02
C ILE A 180 19.79 -5.73 7.13
N THR A 181 20.62 -6.75 7.23
CA THR A 181 20.22 -8.16 7.41
C THR A 181 20.65 -8.75 8.76
N GLU A 182 21.43 -8.00 9.52
CA GLU A 182 21.87 -8.34 10.87
C GLU A 182 20.89 -7.82 11.91
N SER A 183 20.75 -8.54 13.04
CA SER A 183 19.94 -8.07 14.16
C SER A 183 20.69 -7.05 15.01
N TYR A 184 20.01 -6.00 15.40
CA TYR A 184 20.50 -5.05 16.39
C TYR A 184 19.84 -5.32 17.74
N MET A 185 20.64 -5.74 18.71
CA MET A 185 20.17 -6.16 20.04
C MET A 185 20.75 -5.31 21.18
N ASN A 186 21.78 -4.53 20.90
CA ASN A 186 22.39 -3.67 21.91
C ASN A 186 23.07 -2.45 21.30
N SER A 187 23.27 -1.42 22.10
CA SER A 187 23.83 -0.14 21.69
C SER A 187 25.33 -0.16 21.34
N SER A 188 26.02 -1.29 21.55
CA SER A 188 27.45 -1.43 21.21
C SER A 188 27.69 -1.85 19.76
N GLN A 189 26.64 -2.28 19.05
CA GLN A 189 26.72 -2.66 17.64
C GLN A 189 26.84 -1.42 16.75
N ASN A 190 27.56 -1.56 15.64
CA ASN A 190 27.70 -0.48 14.67
C ASN A 190 26.40 -0.30 13.90
N THR A 191 25.69 0.79 14.13
CA THR A 191 24.44 1.15 13.46
C THR A 191 24.65 2.05 12.23
N GLN A 192 25.90 2.42 11.93
CA GLN A 192 26.21 3.28 10.79
C GLN A 192 26.34 2.44 9.52
N VAL A 193 25.23 2.30 8.80
CA VAL A 193 25.17 1.55 7.54
C VAL A 193 24.88 2.53 6.39
N PRO A 194 25.69 2.55 5.33
CA PRO A 194 25.40 3.37 4.17
C PRO A 194 24.18 2.85 3.42
N GLN A 195 23.59 3.72 2.60
CA GLN A 195 22.53 3.34 1.70
C GLN A 195 23.05 2.39 0.60
N SER A 196 22.19 1.43 0.24
CA SER A 196 22.34 0.58 -0.94
C SER A 196 21.40 1.07 -2.05
N THR A 197 21.79 0.82 -3.30
CA THR A 197 20.99 1.19 -4.46
C THR A 197 19.73 0.34 -4.59
N PRO A 198 18.65 0.86 -5.21
CA PRO A 198 17.44 0.09 -5.49
C PRO A 198 17.72 -1.19 -6.29
N ALA A 199 18.59 -1.13 -7.29
CA ALA A 199 18.93 -2.29 -8.10
C ALA A 199 19.51 -3.42 -7.25
N TYR A 200 20.49 -3.11 -6.40
CA TYR A 200 21.08 -4.09 -5.49
C TYR A 200 20.02 -4.70 -4.55
N ILE A 201 19.23 -3.85 -3.91
CA ILE A 201 18.22 -4.32 -2.95
C ILE A 201 17.18 -5.20 -3.65
N ILE A 202 16.65 -4.77 -4.79
CA ILE A 202 15.65 -5.54 -5.56
C ILE A 202 16.19 -6.91 -5.96
N ASP A 203 17.45 -7.01 -6.39
CA ASP A 203 18.10 -8.29 -6.69
C ASP A 203 18.18 -9.20 -5.45
N GLN A 204 18.53 -8.63 -4.28
CA GLN A 204 18.53 -9.39 -3.03
C GLN A 204 17.12 -9.87 -2.63
N LEU A 205 16.08 -9.02 -2.86
CA LEU A 205 14.70 -9.41 -2.59
C LEU A 205 14.26 -10.56 -3.49
N ILE A 206 14.56 -10.52 -4.79
CA ILE A 206 14.21 -11.59 -5.72
C ILE A 206 14.88 -12.90 -5.30
N ASN A 207 16.20 -12.88 -5.08
CA ASN A 207 16.94 -14.07 -4.66
C ASN A 207 16.34 -14.68 -3.37
N THR A 208 16.06 -13.84 -2.38
CA THR A 208 15.48 -14.27 -1.10
C THR A 208 14.07 -14.85 -1.28
N LEU A 209 13.22 -14.18 -2.05
CA LEU A 209 11.84 -14.62 -2.24
C LEU A 209 11.75 -15.90 -3.10
N GLU A 210 12.63 -16.07 -4.10
CA GLU A 210 12.73 -17.31 -4.86
C GLU A 210 13.17 -18.49 -3.98
N GLU A 211 14.16 -18.28 -3.10
CA GLU A 211 14.56 -19.28 -2.09
C GLU A 211 13.37 -19.66 -1.21
N VAL A 212 12.62 -18.68 -0.70
CA VAL A 212 11.44 -18.93 0.14
C VAL A 212 10.36 -19.69 -0.62
N VAL A 213 10.05 -19.32 -1.86
CA VAL A 213 9.06 -20.03 -2.69
C VAL A 213 9.48 -21.47 -2.97
N ALA A 214 10.76 -21.71 -3.17
CA ALA A 214 11.31 -23.05 -3.42
C ALA A 214 11.33 -23.93 -2.15
N ASN A 215 11.30 -23.35 -0.95
CA ASN A 215 11.36 -24.09 0.30
C ASN A 215 10.09 -24.93 0.51
N PRO A 216 10.20 -26.27 0.67
CA PRO A 216 9.03 -27.14 0.85
C PRO A 216 8.26 -26.87 2.14
N ASN A 217 8.90 -26.29 3.15
CA ASN A 217 8.31 -25.97 4.45
C ASN A 217 7.69 -24.56 4.51
N CYS A 218 7.78 -23.77 3.44
CA CYS A 218 7.04 -22.51 3.35
C CYS A 218 5.55 -22.78 3.55
N LEU A 219 4.93 -22.01 4.46
CA LEU A 219 3.51 -22.18 4.80
C LEU A 219 2.62 -22.14 3.56
N ARG A 220 1.63 -23.01 3.53
CA ARG A 220 0.66 -23.09 2.43
C ARG A 220 -0.71 -22.65 2.90
N SER A 221 -1.36 -21.78 2.15
CA SER A 221 -2.71 -21.28 2.45
C SER A 221 -3.74 -22.42 2.52
N ASN A 222 -3.61 -23.48 1.72
CA ASN A 222 -4.48 -24.65 1.74
C ASN A 222 -4.29 -25.59 2.96
N SER A 223 -3.28 -25.34 3.80
CA SER A 223 -3.13 -26.03 5.09
C SER A 223 -4.11 -25.52 6.15
N TYR A 224 -4.80 -24.43 5.87
CA TYR A 224 -5.75 -23.78 6.77
C TYR A 224 -7.16 -23.82 6.21
N THR A 225 -8.16 -23.90 7.09
CA THR A 225 -9.56 -23.84 6.66
C THR A 225 -9.91 -22.46 6.10
N VAL A 226 -10.97 -22.39 5.28
CA VAL A 226 -11.38 -21.15 4.60
C VAL A 226 -11.61 -19.98 5.57
N ASN A 227 -12.12 -20.28 6.78
CA ASN A 227 -12.43 -19.27 7.80
C ASN A 227 -11.26 -18.99 8.76
N GLU A 228 -10.15 -19.67 8.61
CA GLU A 228 -9.01 -19.47 9.49
C GLU A 228 -8.18 -18.28 9.04
N TRP A 229 -8.03 -17.28 9.92
CA TRP A 229 -7.31 -16.03 9.61
C TRP A 229 -5.84 -16.26 9.18
N ARG A 230 -5.19 -17.33 9.67
CA ARG A 230 -3.79 -17.67 9.33
C ARG A 230 -3.61 -17.96 7.85
N ARG A 231 -4.67 -18.38 7.17
CA ARG A 231 -4.66 -18.64 5.72
C ARG A 231 -4.22 -17.42 4.91
N VAL A 232 -4.55 -16.22 5.38
CA VAL A 232 -4.25 -14.94 4.72
C VAL A 232 -3.53 -13.94 5.62
N GLY A 233 -3.45 -14.20 6.93
CA GLY A 233 -2.80 -13.31 7.89
C GLY A 233 -1.30 -13.56 8.06
N TRP A 234 -0.79 -14.65 7.49
CA TRP A 234 0.63 -14.98 7.46
C TRP A 234 1.20 -14.94 6.05
N MET A 235 2.53 -14.80 5.96
CA MET A 235 3.27 -14.91 4.70
C MET A 235 3.28 -16.36 4.22
N THR A 236 2.14 -16.83 3.70
CA THR A 236 2.03 -18.12 3.03
C THR A 236 2.71 -18.08 1.66
N ARG A 237 2.94 -19.24 1.05
CA ARG A 237 3.56 -19.34 -0.28
C ARG A 237 2.84 -18.50 -1.34
N ASP A 238 1.50 -18.44 -1.31
CA ASP A 238 0.72 -17.59 -2.22
C ASP A 238 1.00 -16.10 -1.97
N ALA A 239 1.15 -15.69 -0.69
CA ALA A 239 1.51 -14.32 -0.33
C ALA A 239 2.94 -13.96 -0.79
N VAL A 240 3.89 -14.88 -0.60
CA VAL A 240 5.29 -14.70 -1.04
C VAL A 240 5.38 -14.64 -2.56
N MET A 241 4.68 -15.51 -3.29
CA MET A 241 4.61 -15.46 -4.75
C MET A 241 3.97 -14.15 -5.25
N SER A 242 2.96 -13.62 -4.53
CA SER A 242 2.34 -12.33 -4.89
C SER A 242 3.32 -11.16 -4.70
N LEU A 243 4.08 -11.16 -3.61
CA LEU A 243 5.14 -10.18 -3.40
C LEU A 243 6.23 -10.31 -4.47
N LEU A 244 6.67 -11.51 -4.77
CA LEU A 244 7.69 -11.76 -5.79
C LEU A 244 7.22 -11.32 -7.19
N ALA A 245 5.96 -11.58 -7.56
CA ALA A 245 5.38 -11.10 -8.79
C ALA A 245 5.34 -9.56 -8.88
N ASP A 246 5.01 -8.86 -7.78
CA ASP A 246 5.02 -7.40 -7.68
C ASP A 246 6.47 -6.85 -7.79
N VAL A 247 7.46 -7.51 -7.16
CA VAL A 247 8.87 -7.14 -7.28
C VAL A 247 9.38 -7.32 -8.72
N TYR A 248 9.02 -8.42 -9.38
CA TYR A 248 9.36 -8.62 -10.79
C TYR A 248 8.70 -7.59 -11.69
N LEU A 249 7.41 -7.29 -11.49
CA LEU A 249 6.68 -6.28 -12.25
C LEU A 249 7.30 -4.88 -12.07
N TRP A 250 7.76 -4.56 -10.86
CA TRP A 250 8.47 -3.33 -10.58
C TRP A 250 9.80 -3.27 -11.32
N ARG A 251 10.67 -4.29 -11.15
CA ARG A 251 11.98 -4.32 -11.81
C ARG A 251 11.83 -4.32 -13.34
N ALA A 252 10.89 -5.10 -13.86
CA ALA A 252 10.58 -5.11 -15.29
C ALA A 252 10.21 -3.72 -15.83
N SER A 253 9.41 -2.96 -15.08
CA SER A 253 8.98 -1.62 -15.49
C SER A 253 10.13 -0.60 -15.44
N VAL A 254 11.02 -0.70 -14.45
CA VAL A 254 12.18 0.21 -14.31
C VAL A 254 13.30 -0.13 -15.30
N MET A 255 13.57 -1.41 -15.52
CA MET A 255 14.68 -1.92 -16.33
C MET A 255 14.28 -2.31 -17.76
N HIS A 256 13.01 -2.21 -18.10
CA HIS A 256 12.44 -2.68 -19.38
C HIS A 256 12.76 -4.15 -19.68
N SER A 257 12.74 -5.01 -18.66
CA SER A 257 13.15 -6.41 -18.73
C SER A 257 11.99 -7.31 -19.16
N GLU A 258 12.07 -7.86 -20.40
CA GLU A 258 11.08 -8.84 -20.90
C GLU A 258 11.05 -10.11 -20.01
N ALA A 259 12.21 -10.58 -19.54
CA ALA A 259 12.30 -11.76 -18.69
C ALA A 259 11.58 -11.58 -17.35
N ASP A 260 11.66 -10.37 -16.75
CA ASP A 260 10.97 -10.10 -15.50
C ASP A 260 9.45 -10.00 -15.68
N TYR A 261 8.97 -9.46 -16.82
CA TYR A 261 7.55 -9.53 -17.15
C TYR A 261 7.07 -10.97 -17.30
N GLN A 262 7.86 -11.83 -17.95
CA GLN A 262 7.55 -13.27 -18.07
C GLN A 262 7.51 -13.96 -16.71
N ASN A 263 8.45 -13.65 -15.81
CA ASN A 263 8.46 -14.18 -14.44
C ASN A 263 7.22 -13.69 -13.64
N CYS A 264 6.86 -12.42 -13.76
CA CYS A 264 5.64 -11.89 -13.15
C CYS A 264 4.40 -12.66 -13.62
N VAL A 265 4.23 -12.85 -14.93
CA VAL A 265 3.12 -13.64 -15.51
C VAL A 265 3.11 -15.07 -14.97
N ALA A 266 4.27 -15.73 -14.91
CA ALA A 266 4.39 -17.11 -14.45
C ALA A 266 3.98 -17.27 -12.97
N TYR A 267 4.43 -16.38 -12.08
CA TYR A 267 4.04 -16.41 -10.67
C TYR A 267 2.55 -16.04 -10.48
N CYS A 268 2.05 -15.04 -11.18
CA CYS A 268 0.63 -14.71 -11.15
C CYS A 268 -0.25 -15.88 -11.60
N GLN A 269 0.14 -16.60 -12.65
CA GLN A 269 -0.57 -17.78 -13.13
C GLN A 269 -0.59 -18.91 -12.09
N GLN A 270 0.53 -19.16 -11.41
CA GLN A 270 0.60 -20.14 -10.32
C GLN A 270 -0.34 -19.79 -9.15
N ILE A 271 -0.42 -18.51 -8.79
CA ILE A 271 -1.31 -18.05 -7.73
C ILE A 271 -2.78 -18.20 -8.14
N ILE A 272 -3.14 -17.82 -9.35
CA ILE A 272 -4.51 -17.98 -9.89
C ILE A 272 -4.92 -19.45 -9.84
N GLU A 273 -4.04 -20.35 -10.25
CA GLU A 273 -4.30 -21.79 -10.21
C GLU A 273 -4.38 -22.31 -8.76
N SER A 274 -3.50 -21.87 -7.86
CA SER A 274 -3.58 -22.20 -6.43
C SER A 274 -4.93 -21.81 -5.82
N LYS A 275 -5.39 -20.58 -6.10
CA LYS A 275 -6.68 -20.08 -5.63
C LYS A 275 -7.86 -20.86 -6.23
N ARG A 276 -7.77 -21.23 -7.51
CA ARG A 276 -8.76 -22.08 -8.17
C ARG A 276 -8.85 -23.45 -7.52
N GLN A 277 -7.71 -24.09 -7.23
CA GLN A 277 -7.66 -25.38 -6.56
C GLN A 277 -8.22 -25.32 -5.13
N GLN A 278 -7.94 -24.25 -4.38
CA GLN A 278 -8.53 -24.04 -3.06
C GLN A 278 -10.06 -23.87 -3.14
N HIS A 279 -10.56 -23.21 -4.17
CA HIS A 279 -11.99 -23.01 -4.40
C HIS A 279 -12.73 -24.32 -4.70
N VAL A 280 -12.08 -25.24 -5.44
CA VAL A 280 -12.65 -26.54 -5.82
C VAL A 280 -12.81 -27.48 -4.63
N GLN A 281 -11.98 -27.35 -3.58
CA GLN A 281 -12.02 -28.22 -2.42
C GLN A 281 -13.39 -28.15 -1.71
N GLY A 282 -14.10 -29.28 -1.76
CA GLY A 282 -15.39 -29.44 -1.09
C GLY A 282 -16.61 -28.85 -1.82
N ARG A 283 -16.46 -28.43 -3.10
CA ARG A 283 -17.55 -27.91 -3.94
C ARG A 283 -17.85 -28.84 -5.12
N ASN A 284 -19.10 -28.78 -5.61
CA ASN A 284 -19.52 -29.47 -6.82
C ASN A 284 -19.03 -28.76 -8.08
N GLU A 285 -18.83 -29.48 -9.18
CA GLU A 285 -18.34 -28.92 -10.45
C GLU A 285 -19.15 -27.73 -10.97
N MET A 286 -20.45 -27.67 -10.72
CA MET A 286 -21.32 -26.56 -11.12
C MET A 286 -21.10 -25.25 -10.33
N GLU A 287 -20.38 -25.32 -9.21
CA GLU A 287 -20.03 -24.16 -8.39
C GLU A 287 -18.63 -23.59 -8.73
N LEU A 288 -17.93 -24.27 -9.67
CA LEU A 288 -16.57 -23.90 -10.01
C LEU A 288 -16.54 -22.61 -10.87
N LYS A 289 -15.77 -21.65 -10.40
CA LYS A 289 -15.49 -20.42 -11.13
C LYS A 289 -14.09 -20.47 -11.73
N ALA A 290 -13.93 -19.97 -12.94
CA ALA A 290 -12.60 -19.79 -13.55
C ALA A 290 -11.70 -18.93 -12.63
N TYR A 291 -12.29 -17.91 -12.02
CA TYR A 291 -11.67 -17.08 -11.00
C TYR A 291 -12.59 -17.05 -9.78
N PRO A 292 -12.15 -17.46 -8.58
CA PRO A 292 -12.97 -17.50 -7.37
C PRO A 292 -13.15 -16.11 -6.76
N LEU A 293 -13.84 -15.24 -7.47
CA LEU A 293 -14.16 -13.88 -7.04
C LEU A 293 -15.49 -13.85 -6.29
N ALA A 294 -15.58 -13.01 -5.27
CA ALA A 294 -16.82 -12.72 -4.56
C ALA A 294 -17.86 -12.10 -5.52
N ASN A 295 -19.15 -12.33 -5.30
CA ASN A 295 -20.21 -11.67 -6.07
C ASN A 295 -20.15 -10.15 -5.87
N GLY A 296 -20.38 -9.38 -6.93
CA GLY A 296 -20.17 -7.94 -6.97
C GLY A 296 -20.88 -7.17 -5.86
N ASN A 297 -22.14 -7.51 -5.56
CA ASN A 297 -22.90 -6.89 -4.47
C ASN A 297 -22.42 -7.28 -3.05
N GLN A 298 -21.61 -8.33 -2.91
CA GLN A 298 -21.06 -8.80 -1.64
C GLN A 298 -19.57 -8.54 -1.49
N THR A 299 -18.88 -8.12 -2.56
CA THR A 299 -17.42 -7.93 -2.56
C THR A 299 -16.97 -7.03 -1.43
N TYR A 300 -17.61 -5.87 -1.29
CA TYR A 300 -17.29 -4.94 -0.22
C TYR A 300 -17.48 -5.56 1.17
N ALA A 301 -18.61 -6.21 1.40
CA ALA A 301 -18.91 -6.84 2.68
C ALA A 301 -17.91 -7.95 3.01
N ASN A 302 -17.60 -8.79 2.04
CA ASN A 302 -16.70 -9.93 2.26
C ASN A 302 -15.25 -9.48 2.50
N LEU A 303 -14.73 -8.56 1.68
CA LEU A 303 -13.34 -8.13 1.76
C LEU A 303 -13.07 -7.15 2.90
N PHE A 304 -13.94 -6.16 3.10
CA PHE A 304 -13.65 -5.03 3.98
C PHE A 304 -14.45 -5.02 5.29
N VAL A 305 -15.49 -5.83 5.41
CA VAL A 305 -16.30 -5.95 6.63
C VAL A 305 -16.09 -7.30 7.32
N THR A 306 -16.31 -8.41 6.61
CA THR A 306 -16.11 -9.77 7.16
C THR A 306 -14.62 -10.09 7.26
N GLN A 307 -13.84 -9.69 6.26
CA GLN A 307 -12.39 -9.88 6.17
C GLN A 307 -11.97 -11.36 6.01
N ASN A 308 -10.69 -11.60 5.83
CA ASN A 308 -10.13 -12.94 5.61
C ASN A 308 -10.87 -13.72 4.50
N ALA A 309 -11.34 -12.99 3.48
CA ALA A 309 -12.15 -13.51 2.39
C ALA A 309 -11.40 -14.57 1.56
N GLU A 310 -12.15 -15.41 0.84
CA GLU A 310 -11.56 -16.41 -0.07
C GLU A 310 -10.69 -15.75 -1.15
N GLU A 311 -11.08 -14.58 -1.63
CA GLU A 311 -10.33 -13.77 -2.62
C GLU A 311 -9.02 -13.21 -2.06
N SER A 312 -8.90 -13.02 -0.75
CA SER A 312 -7.72 -12.46 -0.10
C SER A 312 -6.54 -13.44 -0.13
N ILE A 313 -5.33 -12.88 -0.23
CA ILE A 313 -4.07 -13.63 -0.24
C ILE A 313 -3.21 -13.24 0.96
N PHE A 314 -3.05 -11.93 1.21
CA PHE A 314 -2.34 -11.45 2.39
C PHE A 314 -3.02 -10.22 2.99
N GLU A 315 -3.43 -10.35 4.24
CA GLU A 315 -4.04 -9.29 5.04
C GLU A 315 -3.30 -9.13 6.37
N LEU A 316 -2.85 -7.93 6.69
CA LEU A 316 -2.42 -7.62 8.05
C LEU A 316 -3.63 -7.62 8.97
N GLN A 317 -3.57 -8.48 9.99
CA GLN A 317 -4.66 -8.62 10.95
C GLN A 317 -4.67 -7.44 11.91
N SER A 318 -5.80 -6.78 12.05
CA SER A 318 -6.00 -5.68 12.98
C SER A 318 -6.55 -6.19 14.30
N SER A 319 -5.97 -5.76 15.40
CA SER A 319 -6.56 -5.96 16.73
C SER A 319 -7.57 -4.84 17.05
N ASN A 320 -8.53 -5.12 17.92
CA ASN A 320 -9.66 -4.24 18.27
C ASN A 320 -9.31 -2.78 18.66
N ASN A 321 -8.05 -2.44 18.87
CA ASN A 321 -7.61 -1.11 19.27
C ASN A 321 -6.64 -0.44 18.28
N ALA A 322 -6.16 -1.17 17.28
CA ALA A 322 -5.25 -0.65 16.26
C ALA A 322 -6.04 -0.30 14.99
N GLY A 323 -6.93 0.67 15.09
CA GLY A 323 -7.71 1.12 13.94
C GLY A 323 -6.80 1.69 12.86
N LEU A 324 -6.88 1.07 11.67
CA LEU A 324 -6.19 1.54 10.47
C LEU A 324 -6.47 3.03 10.26
N CYS A 325 -5.49 3.86 10.61
CA CYS A 325 -5.52 5.29 10.31
C CYS A 325 -6.85 5.97 10.66
N LYS A 326 -7.48 5.54 11.76
CA LYS A 326 -8.80 6.01 12.19
C LYS A 326 -8.95 7.53 12.23
N TYR A 327 -7.88 8.25 12.47
CA TYR A 327 -7.88 9.71 12.50
C TYR A 327 -7.63 10.36 11.14
N LEU A 328 -7.07 9.65 10.16
CA LEU A 328 -6.76 10.23 8.85
C LEU A 328 -8.01 10.44 8.00
N TYR A 329 -8.87 9.44 7.92
CA TYR A 329 -10.02 9.50 7.04
C TYR A 329 -11.20 10.26 7.64
N LYS A 330 -11.80 11.14 6.82
CA LYS A 330 -13.07 11.77 7.17
C LYS A 330 -14.19 10.74 7.13
N TYR A 331 -14.93 10.64 8.25
CA TYR A 331 -16.10 9.76 8.36
C TYR A 331 -17.17 10.42 9.25
N GLY A 332 -18.43 10.34 8.83
CA GLY A 332 -19.55 10.89 9.59
C GLY A 332 -19.33 12.36 10.03
N ASN A 333 -19.74 12.68 11.23
CA ASN A 333 -19.59 14.00 11.86
C ASN A 333 -18.39 14.05 12.81
N ASN A 334 -17.29 13.35 12.51
CA ASN A 334 -16.11 13.42 13.36
C ASN A 334 -15.62 14.87 13.49
N ASN A 335 -15.08 15.17 14.66
CA ASN A 335 -14.70 16.52 15.09
C ASN A 335 -13.63 17.14 14.17
N SER A 336 -13.48 18.45 14.29
CA SER A 336 -12.50 19.26 13.54
C SER A 336 -11.04 18.85 13.73
N THR A 337 -10.73 17.96 14.69
CA THR A 337 -9.38 17.46 14.99
C THR A 337 -9.03 16.15 14.29
N GLU A 338 -9.96 15.58 13.54
CA GLU A 338 -9.81 14.28 12.87
C GLU A 338 -10.42 14.32 11.47
N GLY A 339 -10.02 13.38 10.61
CA GLY A 339 -10.58 13.30 9.28
C GLY A 339 -9.92 14.25 8.28
N PHE A 340 -8.62 14.15 8.16
CA PHE A 340 -7.81 15.02 7.31
C PHE A 340 -7.87 14.66 5.82
N LEU A 341 -8.28 13.44 5.47
CA LEU A 341 -8.31 12.93 4.10
C LEU A 341 -9.71 12.57 3.65
N LYS A 342 -10.02 12.93 2.40
CA LYS A 342 -11.22 12.53 1.68
C LYS A 342 -10.87 11.98 0.30
N ALA A 343 -11.81 11.26 -0.32
CA ALA A 343 -11.66 10.83 -1.71
C ALA A 343 -11.58 12.04 -2.64
N SER A 344 -10.75 11.94 -3.66
CA SER A 344 -10.62 12.96 -4.69
C SER A 344 -11.83 13.01 -5.61
N ASN A 345 -11.96 14.08 -6.41
CA ASN A 345 -13.10 14.30 -7.29
C ASN A 345 -13.17 13.30 -8.47
N ILE A 346 -12.09 12.57 -8.78
CA ILE A 346 -12.11 11.54 -9.82
C ILE A 346 -13.11 10.41 -9.53
N PHE A 347 -13.42 10.19 -8.23
CA PHE A 347 -14.42 9.22 -7.80
C PHE A 347 -15.83 9.79 -7.70
N LEU A 348 -16.01 11.10 -7.89
CA LEU A 348 -17.32 11.71 -7.91
C LEU A 348 -17.98 11.41 -9.26
N THR A 349 -18.79 10.38 -9.29
CA THR A 349 -19.85 10.37 -10.26
C THR A 349 -20.83 11.48 -9.92
N ALA A 350 -21.48 11.97 -10.94
CA ALA A 350 -22.50 12.98 -10.90
C ALA A 350 -23.74 12.69 -9.99
N LEU A 351 -23.61 11.97 -8.89
CA LEU A 351 -24.64 11.87 -7.85
C LEU A 351 -24.96 13.22 -7.19
N SER A 352 -24.23 14.28 -7.54
CA SER A 352 -24.46 15.63 -6.99
C SER A 352 -25.61 16.39 -7.64
N SER A 353 -26.09 15.99 -8.83
CA SER A 353 -27.32 16.52 -9.41
C SER A 353 -28.05 15.43 -10.18
N GLN A 354 -29.32 15.28 -9.93
CA GLN A 354 -30.17 14.24 -10.55
C GLN A 354 -30.22 14.30 -12.10
N THR A 355 -29.74 15.37 -12.70
CA THR A 355 -29.73 15.61 -14.14
C THR A 355 -28.37 15.49 -14.82
N ALA A 356 -27.27 15.48 -14.07
CA ALA A 356 -25.91 15.49 -14.62
C ALA A 356 -25.25 14.09 -14.65
N LEU A 357 -25.90 13.09 -14.10
CA LEU A 357 -25.39 11.72 -13.92
C LEU A 357 -25.06 10.99 -15.22
N ALA A 358 -25.76 11.30 -16.29
CA ALA A 358 -25.65 10.57 -17.55
C ALA A 358 -24.52 11.07 -18.46
N THR A 359 -23.87 12.18 -18.13
CA THR A 359 -22.97 12.89 -19.07
C THR A 359 -21.62 13.28 -18.52
N SER A 360 -21.31 12.97 -17.24
CA SER A 360 -19.99 13.29 -16.71
C SER A 360 -18.98 12.25 -17.16
N SER A 361 -18.25 12.59 -18.21
CA SER A 361 -17.09 11.86 -18.73
C SER A 361 -15.92 11.77 -17.73
N GLN A 362 -16.08 12.29 -16.53
CA GLN A 362 -15.00 12.50 -15.54
C GLN A 362 -14.94 11.46 -14.42
N SER A 363 -15.92 10.57 -14.29
CA SER A 363 -15.88 9.56 -13.24
C SER A 363 -15.09 8.31 -13.63
N VAL A 364 -14.29 7.83 -12.67
CA VAL A 364 -13.62 6.55 -12.78
C VAL A 364 -14.61 5.38 -12.92
N PHE A 365 -15.78 5.47 -12.25
CA PHE A 365 -16.80 4.43 -12.25
C PHE A 365 -17.94 4.72 -13.23
N ALA A 366 -18.42 3.69 -13.91
CA ALA A 366 -19.69 3.73 -14.61
C ALA A 366 -20.88 3.72 -13.62
N ASN A 367 -22.05 4.19 -14.05
CA ASN A 367 -23.25 4.26 -13.19
C ASN A 367 -23.71 2.91 -12.62
N GLN A 368 -23.39 1.82 -13.31
CA GLN A 368 -23.77 0.46 -12.93
C GLN A 368 -22.70 -0.28 -12.14
N ASP A 369 -21.54 0.38 -11.92
CA ASP A 369 -20.43 -0.23 -11.19
C ASP A 369 -20.69 -0.20 -9.69
N LEU A 370 -20.89 -1.38 -9.11
CA LEU A 370 -21.19 -1.54 -7.67
C LEU A 370 -20.01 -1.11 -6.77
N ARG A 371 -18.79 -1.11 -7.31
CA ARG A 371 -17.59 -0.69 -6.57
C ARG A 371 -17.65 0.77 -6.14
N TYR A 372 -18.35 1.62 -6.92
CA TYR A 372 -18.57 3.00 -6.51
C TYR A 372 -19.16 3.08 -5.11
N TYR A 373 -20.21 2.32 -4.84
CA TYR A 373 -20.90 2.34 -3.54
C TYR A 373 -20.10 1.70 -2.41
N GLY A 374 -19.15 0.83 -2.74
CA GLY A 374 -18.22 0.23 -1.78
C GLY A 374 -16.99 1.09 -1.51
N ALA A 375 -16.54 1.88 -2.48
CA ALA A 375 -15.32 2.66 -2.40
C ALA A 375 -15.53 4.01 -1.70
N VAL A 376 -16.59 4.72 -2.07
CA VAL A 376 -16.84 6.09 -1.61
C VAL A 376 -18.28 6.27 -1.10
N TYR A 377 -18.46 7.29 -0.28
CA TYR A 377 -19.73 7.64 0.31
C TYR A 377 -19.86 9.16 0.43
N ARG A 378 -21.01 9.70 0.01
CA ARG A 378 -21.35 11.11 0.19
C ARG A 378 -22.63 11.24 1.01
N PRO A 379 -22.60 11.90 2.20
CA PRO A 379 -23.79 12.11 3.01
C PRO A 379 -24.81 12.98 2.30
N LYS A 380 -26.10 12.60 2.35
CA LYS A 380 -27.21 13.34 1.71
C LYS A 380 -27.48 14.70 2.34
N THR A 381 -27.17 14.86 3.61
CA THR A 381 -27.65 15.96 4.46
C THR A 381 -26.56 16.91 4.93
N SER A 382 -25.31 16.70 4.57
CA SER A 382 -24.26 17.59 5.04
C SER A 382 -24.13 18.79 4.10
N SER A 383 -24.06 19.97 4.68
CA SER A 383 -23.50 21.16 4.03
C SER A 383 -22.03 20.94 3.64
N ASP A 384 -21.46 19.83 4.08
CA ASP A 384 -20.09 19.45 3.84
C ASP A 384 -19.97 18.79 2.46
N ASP A 385 -19.18 19.39 1.60
CA ASP A 385 -18.86 18.89 0.26
C ASP A 385 -17.80 17.76 0.31
N TYR A 386 -17.94 16.83 1.26
CA TYR A 386 -16.95 15.78 1.48
C TYR A 386 -17.42 14.44 0.92
N THR A 387 -16.55 13.81 0.15
CA THR A 387 -16.70 12.41 -0.26
C THR A 387 -15.82 11.54 0.63
N HIS A 388 -16.45 10.70 1.42
CA HIS A 388 -15.77 9.83 2.37
C HIS A 388 -15.22 8.59 1.69
N VAL A 389 -14.06 8.10 2.16
CA VAL A 389 -13.55 6.80 1.76
C VAL A 389 -14.29 5.71 2.54
N ARG A 390 -15.22 5.05 1.90
CA ARG A 390 -16.04 4.02 2.54
C ARG A 390 -15.27 2.72 2.75
N LYS A 391 -14.45 2.35 1.79
CA LYS A 391 -13.68 1.10 1.78
C LYS A 391 -12.90 0.87 3.07
N MET A 392 -12.41 1.96 3.70
CA MET A 392 -11.55 1.90 4.88
C MET A 392 -12.26 2.25 6.19
N VAL A 393 -13.45 2.85 6.15
CA VAL A 393 -14.09 3.38 7.37
C VAL A 393 -15.56 2.99 7.54
N ALA A 394 -16.25 2.57 6.46
CA ALA A 394 -17.67 2.28 6.55
C ALA A 394 -17.95 0.88 7.10
N GLN A 395 -19.05 0.78 7.81
CA GLN A 395 -19.63 -0.46 8.30
C GLN A 395 -20.84 -0.79 7.44
N SER A 396 -21.00 -2.01 7.08
CA SER A 396 -22.17 -2.70 6.56
C SER A 396 -22.20 -3.15 5.12
N GLY A 397 -22.88 -4.05 4.93
CA GLY A 397 -23.94 -4.78 4.27
C GLY A 397 -23.73 -4.91 2.74
N VAL A 398 -24.62 -5.66 2.17
CA VAL A 398 -24.75 -5.85 0.72
C VAL A 398 -24.89 -4.51 0.01
N LEU A 399 -24.05 -4.27 -1.00
CA LEU A 399 -24.17 -3.10 -1.87
C LEU A 399 -25.35 -3.31 -2.81
N THR A 400 -26.33 -2.47 -2.70
CA THR A 400 -27.42 -2.38 -3.69
C THR A 400 -27.29 -1.04 -4.39
N LYS A 401 -27.44 -1.03 -5.72
CA LYS A 401 -27.63 0.22 -6.46
C LYS A 401 -28.80 0.96 -5.83
N PRO A 402 -28.65 2.20 -5.31
CA PRO A 402 -29.78 3.00 -4.90
C PRO A 402 -30.70 3.16 -6.11
N SER A 403 -32.02 3.22 -5.87
CA SER A 403 -32.96 3.60 -6.94
C SER A 403 -32.53 4.97 -7.48
N ASP A 404 -32.75 5.25 -8.75
CA ASP A 404 -32.36 6.52 -9.42
C ASP A 404 -32.86 7.78 -8.70
N THR A 405 -33.73 7.63 -7.71
CA THR A 405 -34.31 8.69 -6.91
C THR A 405 -33.78 8.77 -5.47
N GLN A 406 -32.97 7.80 -5.02
CA GLN A 406 -32.44 7.80 -3.65
C GLN A 406 -30.91 7.83 -3.66
N LEU A 407 -30.35 8.93 -3.20
CA LEU A 407 -28.97 9.01 -2.78
C LEU A 407 -28.70 7.99 -1.65
N ASP A 408 -27.51 7.42 -1.61
CA ASP A 408 -27.12 6.51 -0.53
C ASP A 408 -27.25 7.25 0.81
N THR A 409 -28.28 6.92 1.58
CA THR A 409 -28.57 7.53 2.89
C THR A 409 -27.90 6.82 4.05
N ARG A 410 -27.10 5.79 3.78
CA ARG A 410 -26.44 5.02 4.83
C ARG A 410 -25.35 5.86 5.48
N THR A 411 -25.61 6.21 6.73
CA THR A 411 -24.73 7.04 7.58
C THR A 411 -23.77 6.23 8.44
N GLU A 412 -23.60 4.95 8.11
CA GLU A 412 -22.95 3.98 8.99
C GLU A 412 -21.44 4.01 8.83
N GLY A 413 -20.79 5.00 9.43
CA GLY A 413 -19.36 4.95 9.70
C GLY A 413 -19.05 4.00 10.86
N ARG A 414 -17.91 3.31 10.82
CA ARG A 414 -17.40 2.61 12.00
C ARG A 414 -17.11 3.61 13.11
N THR A 415 -17.52 3.30 14.33
CA THR A 415 -17.08 4.06 15.51
C THR A 415 -15.61 3.77 15.79
N PHE A 416 -14.90 4.64 16.48
CA PHE A 416 -13.50 4.41 16.89
C PHE A 416 -13.29 3.07 17.62
N ALA A 417 -14.26 2.63 18.39
CA ALA A 417 -14.21 1.35 19.09
C ALA A 417 -14.24 0.12 18.15
N ASN A 418 -14.68 0.29 16.91
CA ASN A 418 -14.91 -0.80 15.95
C ASN A 418 -14.00 -0.71 14.72
N PHE A 419 -12.94 0.09 14.77
CA PHE A 419 -11.94 0.18 13.70
C PHE A 419 -10.98 -1.01 13.74
N ASN A 420 -11.48 -2.18 13.38
CA ASN A 420 -10.72 -3.43 13.36
C ASN A 420 -10.56 -4.00 11.95
N GLN A 421 -10.52 -3.15 10.95
CA GLN A 421 -10.36 -3.57 9.57
C GLN A 421 -8.92 -4.00 9.29
N ASN A 422 -8.76 -5.18 8.67
CA ASN A 422 -7.47 -5.64 8.16
C ASN A 422 -7.00 -4.78 6.99
N TYR A 423 -5.71 -4.70 6.80
CA TYR A 423 -5.13 -4.08 5.60
C TYR A 423 -4.77 -5.16 4.58
N ILE A 424 -5.40 -5.11 3.41
CA ILE A 424 -5.18 -6.08 2.35
C ILE A 424 -3.95 -5.64 1.54
N PHE A 425 -2.86 -6.43 1.63
CA PHE A 425 -1.70 -6.23 0.77
C PHE A 425 -1.90 -6.87 -0.60
N TYR A 426 -2.40 -8.10 -0.64
CA TYR A 426 -2.62 -8.82 -1.89
C TYR A 426 -3.94 -9.58 -1.87
N ARG A 427 -4.64 -9.56 -3.00
CA ARG A 427 -5.83 -10.36 -3.26
C ARG A 427 -5.88 -10.79 -4.72
N LEU A 428 -6.72 -11.76 -5.06
CA LEU A 428 -6.72 -12.40 -6.37
C LEU A 428 -6.87 -11.42 -7.54
N THR A 429 -7.74 -10.41 -7.41
CA THR A 429 -7.92 -9.41 -8.49
C THR A 429 -6.67 -8.55 -8.72
N ASP A 430 -5.90 -8.25 -7.68
CA ASP A 430 -4.60 -7.57 -7.85
C ASP A 430 -3.63 -8.45 -8.66
N VAL A 431 -3.54 -9.74 -8.31
CA VAL A 431 -2.71 -10.71 -9.06
C VAL A 431 -3.16 -10.84 -10.50
N MET A 432 -4.47 -10.91 -10.76
CA MET A 432 -5.02 -10.96 -12.11
C MET A 432 -4.64 -9.71 -12.92
N LEU A 433 -4.74 -8.54 -12.30
CA LEU A 433 -4.43 -7.27 -12.97
C LEU A 433 -2.92 -7.01 -13.07
N MET A 434 -2.08 -7.55 -12.17
CA MET A 434 -0.62 -7.57 -12.36
C MET A 434 -0.22 -8.45 -13.55
N LYS A 435 -0.85 -9.64 -13.69
CA LYS A 435 -0.66 -10.50 -14.86
C LYS A 435 -1.03 -9.77 -16.15
N ALA A 436 -2.21 -9.15 -16.19
CA ALA A 436 -2.67 -8.39 -17.35
C ALA A 436 -1.71 -7.23 -17.69
N GLU A 437 -1.22 -6.48 -16.69
CA GLU A 437 -0.25 -5.39 -16.88
C GLU A 437 1.05 -5.91 -17.49
N ALA A 438 1.58 -7.02 -16.99
CA ALA A 438 2.81 -7.63 -17.50
C ALA A 438 2.63 -8.18 -18.93
N GLU A 439 1.50 -8.82 -19.22
CA GLU A 439 1.20 -9.36 -20.56
C GLU A 439 1.09 -8.27 -21.62
N VAL A 440 0.52 -7.11 -21.28
CA VAL A 440 0.53 -5.96 -22.18
C VAL A 440 1.96 -5.58 -22.56
N GLN A 441 2.89 -5.62 -21.60
CA GLN A 441 4.29 -5.24 -21.88
C GLN A 441 5.02 -6.27 -22.73
N LEU A 442 4.60 -7.53 -22.74
CA LEU A 442 5.13 -8.59 -23.59
C LEU A 442 4.65 -8.54 -25.04
N MET A 443 3.69 -7.67 -25.37
CA MET A 443 3.29 -7.42 -26.77
C MET A 443 4.44 -6.81 -27.56
N ARG A 444 4.63 -7.32 -28.77
CA ARG A 444 5.74 -6.96 -29.67
C ARG A 444 5.27 -6.01 -30.75
N ASN A 445 6.17 -5.11 -31.15
CA ASN A 445 5.92 -4.31 -32.33
C ASN A 445 6.04 -5.17 -33.60
N LEU A 446 5.18 -4.95 -34.58
CA LEU A 446 5.36 -5.53 -35.89
C LEU A 446 6.66 -5.00 -36.54
N PRO A 447 7.39 -5.82 -37.29
CA PRO A 447 8.58 -5.37 -38.00
C PRO A 447 8.23 -4.29 -39.04
N THR A 448 9.19 -3.42 -39.32
CA THR A 448 9.05 -2.38 -40.34
C THR A 448 10.12 -2.57 -41.43
N ASP A 449 9.80 -2.18 -42.67
CA ASP A 449 10.77 -2.11 -43.75
C ASP A 449 11.70 -0.89 -43.62
N ALA A 450 12.65 -0.73 -44.57
CA ALA A 450 13.59 0.37 -44.57
C ALA A 450 12.93 1.75 -44.72
N ASP A 451 11.73 1.79 -45.26
CA ASP A 451 10.92 3.01 -45.46
C ASP A 451 9.98 3.29 -44.29
N GLY A 452 10.00 2.41 -43.24
CA GLY A 452 9.17 2.56 -42.05
C GLY A 452 7.75 1.97 -42.18
N ASN A 453 7.43 1.27 -43.27
CA ASN A 453 6.12 0.63 -43.42
C ASN A 453 6.06 -0.68 -42.62
N VAL A 454 4.92 -0.94 -41.99
CA VAL A 454 4.70 -2.16 -41.20
C VAL A 454 4.68 -3.38 -42.13
N ILE A 455 5.54 -4.35 -41.83
CA ILE A 455 5.55 -5.66 -42.50
C ILE A 455 4.64 -6.61 -41.73
N ALA A 456 3.75 -7.29 -42.48
CA ALA A 456 2.93 -8.34 -41.88
C ALA A 456 3.81 -9.49 -41.36
N ASP A 457 3.69 -9.79 -40.07
CA ASP A 457 4.32 -10.95 -39.42
C ASP A 457 3.25 -11.74 -38.67
N GLU A 458 2.90 -12.88 -39.21
CA GLU A 458 1.81 -13.73 -38.68
C GLU A 458 2.12 -14.21 -37.27
N ALA A 459 3.39 -14.57 -36.98
CA ALA A 459 3.79 -15.09 -35.67
C ALA A 459 3.66 -14.00 -34.58
N THR A 460 4.14 -12.78 -34.86
CA THR A 460 3.97 -11.61 -33.96
C THR A 460 2.50 -11.24 -33.80
N THR A 461 1.71 -11.31 -34.87
CA THR A 461 0.28 -11.02 -34.82
C THR A 461 -0.44 -12.01 -33.91
N GLN A 462 -0.24 -13.34 -34.13
CA GLN A 462 -0.85 -14.38 -33.30
C GLN A 462 -0.41 -14.29 -31.83
N TRP A 463 0.85 -13.98 -31.58
CA TRP A 463 1.38 -13.73 -30.23
C TRP A 463 0.63 -12.57 -29.57
N ASN A 464 0.54 -11.43 -30.23
CA ASN A 464 -0.15 -10.25 -29.70
C ASN A 464 -1.65 -10.49 -29.50
N ASP A 465 -2.30 -11.23 -30.40
CA ASP A 465 -3.72 -11.56 -30.30
C ASP A 465 -4.01 -12.47 -29.10
N SER A 466 -3.12 -13.43 -28.84
CA SER A 466 -3.23 -14.29 -27.66
C SER A 466 -3.12 -13.49 -26.36
N LEU A 467 -2.13 -12.61 -26.26
CA LEU A 467 -1.96 -11.74 -25.09
C LEU A 467 -3.14 -10.77 -24.92
N ARG A 468 -3.60 -10.17 -26.00
CA ARG A 468 -4.76 -9.26 -26.01
C ARG A 468 -6.02 -9.96 -25.50
N GLN A 469 -6.25 -11.20 -25.93
CA GLN A 469 -7.39 -11.99 -25.48
C GLN A 469 -7.28 -12.33 -23.98
N ASP A 470 -6.09 -12.71 -23.50
CA ASP A 470 -5.90 -13.07 -22.09
C ASP A 470 -6.05 -11.83 -21.19
N VAL A 471 -5.43 -10.71 -21.56
CA VAL A 471 -5.62 -9.42 -20.89
C VAL A 471 -7.09 -9.04 -20.81
N PHE A 472 -7.82 -9.15 -21.92
CA PHE A 472 -9.25 -8.87 -21.94
C PHE A 472 -10.02 -9.77 -20.98
N ASN A 473 -9.77 -11.08 -21.00
CA ASN A 473 -10.45 -12.06 -20.15
C ASN A 473 -10.22 -11.77 -18.64
N LEU A 474 -8.98 -11.40 -18.27
CA LEU A 474 -8.65 -11.05 -16.89
C LEU A 474 -9.38 -9.79 -16.42
N VAL A 475 -9.36 -8.74 -17.24
CA VAL A 475 -10.03 -7.47 -16.92
C VAL A 475 -11.55 -7.64 -16.94
N GLU A 476 -12.08 -8.37 -17.93
CA GLU A 476 -13.52 -8.64 -18.07
C GLU A 476 -14.06 -9.38 -16.85
N ALA A 477 -13.36 -10.38 -16.35
CA ALA A 477 -13.77 -11.13 -15.16
C ALA A 477 -13.89 -10.23 -13.92
N VAL A 478 -12.92 -9.32 -13.70
CA VAL A 478 -12.94 -8.34 -12.62
C VAL A 478 -14.05 -7.32 -12.80
N ASN A 479 -14.22 -6.80 -14.01
CA ASN A 479 -15.22 -5.79 -14.33
C ASN A 479 -16.65 -6.34 -14.23
N THR A 480 -16.91 -7.46 -14.89
CA THR A 480 -18.26 -8.06 -14.97
C THR A 480 -18.79 -8.47 -13.60
N ARG A 481 -17.94 -9.03 -12.72
CA ARG A 481 -18.37 -9.36 -11.35
C ARG A 481 -18.81 -8.11 -10.56
N SER A 482 -18.33 -6.94 -10.95
CA SER A 482 -18.61 -5.65 -10.29
C SER A 482 -19.86 -4.95 -10.82
N ILE A 483 -20.48 -5.49 -11.87
CA ILE A 483 -21.71 -4.99 -12.44
C ILE A 483 -22.87 -5.83 -11.90
N ASN A 484 -24.01 -5.17 -11.59
CA ASN A 484 -25.21 -5.88 -11.18
C ASN A 484 -25.62 -6.92 -12.27
N GLU A 485 -25.92 -8.14 -11.86
CA GLU A 485 -26.22 -9.26 -12.75
C GLU A 485 -27.28 -8.90 -13.81
N ALA A 486 -28.31 -8.16 -13.44
CA ALA A 486 -29.35 -7.70 -14.37
C ALA A 486 -28.83 -6.75 -15.47
N ASP A 487 -27.75 -6.04 -15.22
CA ASP A 487 -27.16 -5.06 -16.12
C ASP A 487 -26.00 -5.61 -16.97
N GLN A 488 -25.42 -6.77 -16.59
CA GLN A 488 -24.20 -7.32 -17.23
C GLN A 488 -24.32 -7.51 -18.74
N THR A 489 -25.50 -7.90 -19.22
CA THR A 489 -25.74 -8.10 -20.65
C THR A 489 -25.65 -6.80 -21.45
N ASN A 490 -26.06 -5.68 -20.85
CA ASN A 490 -26.18 -4.39 -21.54
C ASN A 490 -24.91 -3.54 -21.42
N VAL A 491 -24.23 -3.60 -20.27
CA VAL A 491 -23.10 -2.71 -19.94
C VAL A 491 -21.79 -3.44 -19.70
N GLY A 492 -21.78 -4.77 -19.70
CA GLY A 492 -20.56 -5.57 -19.60
C GLY A 492 -19.62 -5.35 -20.80
N LEU A 493 -18.35 -5.54 -20.57
CA LEU A 493 -17.32 -5.44 -21.61
C LEU A 493 -17.59 -6.43 -22.75
N LYS A 494 -17.34 -6.03 -23.99
CA LYS A 494 -17.54 -6.86 -25.18
C LYS A 494 -16.25 -6.98 -25.95
N TRP A 495 -15.75 -8.18 -26.15
CA TRP A 495 -14.50 -8.45 -26.87
C TRP A 495 -14.38 -7.69 -28.19
N THR A 496 -15.47 -7.59 -28.94
CA THR A 496 -15.50 -6.90 -30.26
C THR A 496 -15.07 -5.43 -30.16
N ALA A 497 -15.21 -4.78 -29.01
CA ALA A 497 -14.76 -3.41 -28.80
C ALA A 497 -13.26 -3.30 -28.47
N TYR A 498 -12.65 -4.39 -28.01
CA TYR A 498 -11.28 -4.42 -27.49
C TYR A 498 -10.32 -5.23 -28.36
N SER A 499 -10.82 -6.05 -29.27
CA SER A 499 -10.01 -6.95 -30.11
C SER A 499 -9.00 -6.24 -31.01
N GLY A 500 -9.21 -4.97 -31.31
CA GLY A 500 -8.32 -4.14 -32.11
C GLY A 500 -7.44 -3.19 -31.29
N TYR A 501 -7.44 -3.27 -29.96
CA TYR A 501 -6.67 -2.35 -29.12
C TYR A 501 -5.17 -2.50 -29.35
N THR A 502 -4.51 -1.37 -29.48
CA THR A 502 -3.05 -1.28 -29.46
C THR A 502 -2.50 -1.61 -28.07
N LYS A 503 -1.19 -1.86 -27.98
CA LYS A 503 -0.50 -2.05 -26.69
C LYS A 503 -0.81 -0.91 -25.71
N GLN A 504 -0.74 0.33 -26.17
CA GLN A 504 -0.98 1.52 -25.36
C GLN A 504 -2.45 1.59 -24.87
N GLN A 505 -3.42 1.31 -25.75
CA GLN A 505 -4.83 1.28 -25.38
C GLN A 505 -5.12 0.19 -24.33
N LEU A 506 -4.49 -0.98 -24.46
CA LEU A 506 -4.61 -2.07 -23.47
C LEU A 506 -3.97 -1.69 -22.15
N GLU A 507 -2.82 -1.03 -22.16
CA GLU A 507 -2.18 -0.55 -20.94
C GLU A 507 -3.10 0.42 -20.21
N ALA A 508 -3.65 1.40 -20.90
CA ALA A 508 -4.61 2.34 -20.33
C ALA A 508 -5.86 1.62 -19.78
N PHE A 509 -6.34 0.61 -20.48
CA PHE A 509 -7.48 -0.22 -20.07
C PHE A 509 -7.21 -0.97 -18.75
N VAL A 510 -6.05 -1.62 -18.63
CA VAL A 510 -5.64 -2.32 -17.40
C VAL A 510 -5.43 -1.33 -16.25
N MET A 511 -4.73 -0.23 -16.48
CA MET A 511 -4.44 0.78 -15.46
C MET A 511 -5.72 1.41 -14.90
N ARG A 512 -6.72 1.58 -15.74
CA ARG A 512 -8.03 2.07 -15.33
C ARG A 512 -8.78 1.06 -14.48
N GLU A 513 -8.77 -0.21 -14.87
CA GLU A 513 -9.41 -1.24 -14.09
C GLU A 513 -8.74 -1.44 -12.74
N ARG A 514 -7.39 -1.35 -12.69
CA ARG A 514 -6.64 -1.32 -11.43
C ARG A 514 -7.10 -0.19 -10.51
N LEU A 515 -7.27 1.01 -11.05
CA LEU A 515 -7.77 2.15 -10.25
C LEU A 515 -9.19 1.90 -9.71
N ARG A 516 -10.10 1.35 -10.52
CA ARG A 516 -11.47 1.03 -10.07
C ARG A 516 -11.47 -0.03 -8.98
N GLU A 517 -10.73 -1.10 -9.22
CA GLU A 517 -10.76 -2.27 -8.36
C GLU A 517 -10.00 -2.04 -7.05
N LEU A 518 -8.81 -1.46 -7.13
CA LEU A 518 -7.84 -1.39 -6.05
C LEU A 518 -7.74 -0.01 -5.39
N CYS A 519 -8.66 0.92 -5.71
CA CYS A 519 -8.63 2.26 -5.10
C CYS A 519 -8.59 2.16 -3.57
N PHE A 520 -7.80 3.01 -2.96
CA PHE A 520 -7.55 3.10 -1.51
C PHE A 520 -6.88 1.87 -0.87
N GLU A 521 -6.38 0.91 -1.66
CA GLU A 521 -5.66 -0.29 -1.18
C GLU A 521 -4.12 -0.13 -1.28
N GLY A 522 -3.63 1.09 -1.40
CA GLY A 522 -2.18 1.38 -1.39
C GLY A 522 -1.43 0.95 -2.65
N LYS A 523 -2.10 0.82 -3.80
CA LYS A 523 -1.50 0.38 -5.07
C LYS A 523 -1.21 1.54 -6.02
N ARG A 524 -2.08 2.53 -6.06
CA ARG A 524 -2.13 3.55 -7.11
C ARG A 524 -0.83 4.32 -7.32
N TRP A 525 -0.15 4.76 -6.26
CA TRP A 525 1.12 5.48 -6.39
C TRP A 525 2.17 4.64 -7.12
N TYR A 526 2.28 3.38 -6.77
CA TYR A 526 3.23 2.47 -7.40
C TYR A 526 2.83 2.10 -8.84
N ASP A 527 1.54 2.00 -9.14
CA ASP A 527 1.03 1.84 -10.51
C ASP A 527 1.45 3.02 -11.38
N LEU A 528 1.32 4.25 -10.87
CA LEU A 528 1.72 5.47 -11.55
C LEU A 528 3.24 5.54 -11.78
N LEU A 529 4.04 5.16 -10.78
CA LEU A 529 5.50 5.11 -10.92
C LEU A 529 5.92 4.08 -11.96
N ARG A 530 5.34 2.86 -11.95
CA ARG A 530 5.65 1.85 -12.97
C ARG A 530 5.30 2.34 -14.37
N TYR A 531 4.14 2.92 -14.53
CA TYR A 531 3.75 3.52 -15.81
C TYR A 531 4.74 4.60 -16.24
N ASN A 532 5.09 5.50 -15.34
CA ASN A 532 6.09 6.54 -15.58
C ASN A 532 7.42 5.94 -16.08
N TYR A 533 7.96 4.95 -15.38
CA TYR A 533 9.24 4.32 -15.75
C TYR A 533 9.18 3.63 -17.12
N ARG A 534 8.07 3.01 -17.48
CA ARG A 534 7.90 2.36 -18.79
C ARG A 534 7.95 3.36 -19.96
N HIS A 535 7.49 4.57 -19.73
CA HIS A 535 7.37 5.61 -20.76
C HIS A 535 8.47 6.68 -20.68
N ILE A 536 9.32 6.64 -19.66
CA ILE A 536 10.49 7.49 -19.59
C ILE A 536 11.59 6.96 -20.52
N SER A 537 11.60 7.44 -21.74
CA SER A 537 12.80 7.50 -22.57
C SER A 537 12.97 8.92 -23.08
N GLY A 538 13.32 9.83 -22.17
CA GLY A 538 13.45 11.26 -22.49
C GLY A 538 12.10 11.99 -22.68
N VAL A 539 10.99 11.37 -22.31
CA VAL A 539 9.64 11.93 -22.43
C VAL A 539 9.30 12.68 -21.15
N GLN A 540 8.79 13.87 -21.31
CA GLN A 540 8.33 14.68 -20.18
C GLN A 540 7.05 14.08 -19.58
N TYR A 541 6.82 14.32 -18.31
CA TYR A 541 5.64 13.86 -17.57
C TYR A 541 4.31 14.23 -18.26
N ASP A 542 4.29 15.35 -19.00
CA ASP A 542 3.12 15.79 -19.77
C ASP A 542 2.72 14.83 -20.91
N ALA A 543 3.69 14.17 -21.54
CA ALA A 543 3.38 13.17 -22.57
C ALA A 543 2.80 11.87 -21.96
N LEU A 544 3.22 11.53 -20.76
CA LEU A 544 2.64 10.45 -19.98
C LEU A 544 1.14 10.70 -19.69
N LEU A 545 0.80 11.93 -19.36
CA LEU A 545 -0.56 12.36 -19.12
C LEU A 545 -1.41 12.31 -20.39
N ALA A 546 -0.86 12.74 -21.51
CA ALA A 546 -1.53 12.72 -22.81
C ALA A 546 -1.86 11.28 -23.26
N ASP A 547 -0.95 10.35 -23.04
CA ASP A 547 -1.09 8.96 -23.47
C ASP A 547 -2.21 8.21 -22.73
N ILE A 548 -2.43 8.48 -21.45
CA ILE A 548 -3.54 7.88 -20.69
C ILE A 548 -4.87 8.59 -20.95
N ALA A 549 -4.83 9.89 -21.23
CA ALA A 549 -6.02 10.68 -21.47
C ALA A 549 -6.66 10.40 -22.84
N GLY A 550 -5.87 9.83 -23.77
CA GLY A 550 -6.20 10.01 -25.16
C GLY A 550 -7.15 9.01 -25.76
N ASP A 551 -7.23 7.74 -25.33
CA ASP A 551 -7.58 6.85 -26.43
C ASP A 551 -8.35 5.56 -26.12
N ASP A 552 -8.99 5.45 -24.99
CA ASP A 552 -9.74 4.22 -24.73
C ASP A 552 -11.24 4.30 -25.11
N GLY A 553 -11.63 5.34 -25.84
CA GLY A 553 -13.00 5.56 -26.25
C GLY A 553 -14.01 5.78 -25.11
N SER A 554 -13.55 5.78 -23.86
CA SER A 554 -14.42 5.93 -22.68
C SER A 554 -14.49 7.36 -22.15
N GLY A 555 -13.78 8.30 -22.78
CA GLY A 555 -13.82 9.72 -22.42
C GLY A 555 -13.35 10.01 -21.00
N LEU A 556 -12.43 9.22 -20.44
CA LEU A 556 -11.77 9.63 -19.22
C LEU A 556 -10.76 10.74 -19.54
N PRO A 557 -11.03 11.96 -19.08
CA PRO A 557 -10.05 13.03 -19.18
C PRO A 557 -8.81 12.65 -18.38
N ALA A 558 -7.74 13.35 -18.64
CA ALA A 558 -6.46 13.24 -17.97
C ALA A 558 -6.62 13.10 -16.46
N ILE A 559 -6.78 11.85 -15.97
CA ILE A 559 -6.81 11.53 -14.53
C ILE A 559 -5.62 12.18 -13.81
N TYR A 560 -4.51 12.31 -14.50
CA TYR A 560 -3.28 12.91 -13.98
C TYR A 560 -3.28 14.42 -13.96
N GLU A 561 -3.87 15.05 -14.94
CA GLU A 561 -4.06 16.51 -14.90
C GLU A 561 -4.98 16.89 -13.76
N ASP A 562 -6.04 16.09 -13.53
CA ASP A 562 -6.94 16.27 -12.39
C ASP A 562 -6.22 15.96 -11.06
N MET A 563 -5.30 15.00 -10.99
CA MET A 563 -4.47 14.74 -9.81
C MET A 563 -3.63 15.96 -9.41
N LEU A 564 -2.89 16.50 -10.37
CA LEU A 564 -2.08 17.70 -10.16
C LEU A 564 -2.96 18.92 -9.87
N MET A 565 -4.09 19.04 -10.56
CA MET A 565 -5.07 20.09 -10.36
C MET A 565 -5.78 19.99 -9.01
N LEU A 566 -6.09 18.80 -8.54
CA LEU A 566 -6.76 18.59 -7.24
C LEU A 566 -5.82 18.84 -6.07
N ALA A 567 -4.57 18.43 -6.17
CA ALA A 567 -3.54 18.77 -5.21
C ALA A 567 -3.38 20.30 -5.09
N THR A 568 -3.67 21.04 -6.14
CA THR A 568 -3.54 22.50 -6.19
C THR A 568 -4.82 23.23 -5.84
N ARG A 569 -6.00 22.77 -6.29
CA ARG A 569 -7.29 23.45 -6.06
C ARG A 569 -7.70 23.53 -4.60
N SER A 570 -7.36 22.52 -3.80
CA SER A 570 -7.68 22.51 -2.37
C SER A 570 -6.81 23.47 -1.54
N ARG A 571 -5.78 24.09 -2.11
CA ARG A 571 -4.72 24.79 -1.36
C ARG A 571 -4.29 26.13 -1.90
N GLY A 572 -4.84 26.56 -3.03
CA GLY A 572 -4.39 27.79 -3.68
C GLY A 572 -2.96 27.74 -4.21
N THR A 573 -2.37 26.54 -4.34
CA THR A 573 -1.01 26.33 -4.86
C THR A 573 -1.02 26.29 -6.39
N ASP A 574 0.05 26.76 -7.01
CA ASP A 574 0.19 26.77 -8.46
C ASP A 574 0.45 25.35 -9.01
N ALA A 575 -0.46 24.85 -9.85
CA ALA A 575 -0.33 23.54 -10.51
C ALA A 575 0.95 23.43 -11.33
N SER A 576 1.39 24.51 -11.95
CA SER A 576 2.61 24.51 -12.76
C SER A 576 3.87 24.29 -11.92
N ALA A 577 3.91 24.78 -10.69
CA ALA A 577 5.03 24.57 -9.78
C ALA A 577 5.14 23.10 -9.34
N ILE A 578 4.00 22.44 -9.03
CA ILE A 578 3.98 21.02 -8.69
C ILE A 578 4.39 20.17 -9.90
N ARG A 579 3.84 20.47 -11.07
CA ARG A 579 4.17 19.80 -12.32
C ARG A 579 5.66 19.87 -12.64
N ALA A 580 6.26 21.07 -12.54
CA ALA A 580 7.67 21.27 -12.76
C ALA A 580 8.55 20.46 -11.78
N LYS A 581 8.16 20.37 -10.51
CA LYS A 581 8.86 19.53 -9.53
C LYS A 581 8.75 18.04 -9.87
N MET A 582 7.56 17.55 -10.20
CA MET A 582 7.32 16.13 -10.49
C MET A 582 7.98 15.67 -11.80
N GLN A 583 8.41 16.58 -12.68
CA GLN A 583 9.28 16.26 -13.82
C GLN A 583 10.70 15.85 -13.40
N ASN A 584 11.10 16.11 -12.16
CA ASN A 584 12.36 15.65 -11.61
C ASN A 584 12.12 14.41 -10.76
N GLU A 585 12.72 13.29 -11.16
CA GLU A 585 12.59 12.00 -10.49
C GLU A 585 12.85 12.07 -8.98
N ALA A 586 13.78 12.90 -8.53
CA ALA A 586 14.12 13.03 -7.11
C ALA A 586 12.90 13.45 -6.24
N TYR A 587 11.95 14.20 -6.79
CA TYR A 587 10.72 14.57 -6.09
C TYR A 587 9.67 13.44 -6.02
N LEU A 588 9.85 12.38 -6.80
CA LEU A 588 9.00 11.17 -6.70
C LEU A 588 9.33 10.35 -5.45
N TYR A 589 10.42 10.64 -4.77
CA TYR A 589 10.88 9.97 -3.55
C TYR A 589 10.87 10.91 -2.36
N LEU A 590 10.84 10.31 -1.17
CA LEU A 590 10.78 11.03 0.10
C LEU A 590 12.17 11.51 0.54
N PRO A 591 12.25 12.61 1.33
CA PRO A 591 13.49 13.00 1.98
C PRO A 591 13.89 12.02 3.07
N ILE A 592 15.18 11.91 3.32
CA ILE A 592 15.70 11.24 4.51
C ILE A 592 15.59 12.21 5.69
N PRO A 593 15.12 11.77 6.85
CA PRO A 593 15.05 12.64 8.03
C PRO A 593 16.43 13.19 8.40
N ASN A 594 16.50 14.48 8.67
CA ASN A 594 17.77 15.11 9.09
C ASN A 594 18.28 14.53 10.43
N SER A 595 17.39 14.06 11.30
CA SER A 595 17.75 13.34 12.52
C SER A 595 18.66 12.16 12.22
N ASP A 596 18.32 11.37 11.20
CA ASP A 596 19.03 10.14 10.86
C ASP A 596 20.37 10.45 10.17
N ILE A 597 20.43 11.47 9.32
CA ILE A 597 21.67 11.95 8.70
C ILE A 597 22.65 12.47 9.77
N ASN A 598 22.14 13.16 10.78
CA ASN A 598 22.98 13.67 11.88
C ASN A 598 23.58 12.54 12.74
N VAL A 599 22.87 11.42 12.88
CA VAL A 599 23.36 10.24 13.62
C VAL A 599 24.25 9.36 12.75
N CYS A 600 23.92 9.20 11.46
CA CYS A 600 24.67 8.40 10.51
C CYS A 600 25.17 9.28 9.34
N PRO A 601 26.40 9.82 9.43
CA PRO A 601 26.98 10.68 8.37
C PRO A 601 27.23 9.95 7.05
N LEU A 602 27.08 8.63 7.00
CA LEU A 602 27.15 7.84 5.78
C LEU A 602 25.89 7.98 4.89
N LEU A 603 24.79 8.46 5.49
CA LEU A 603 23.55 8.70 4.76
C LEU A 603 23.66 9.97 3.90
N LYS A 604 23.16 9.88 2.69
CA LYS A 604 23.13 10.99 1.72
C LYS A 604 21.69 11.41 1.47
N GLN A 605 21.40 12.69 1.67
CA GLN A 605 20.07 13.24 1.41
C GLN A 605 19.70 13.13 -0.06
N ASN A 606 18.43 12.83 -0.32
CA ASN A 606 17.81 12.92 -1.64
C ASN A 606 18.08 14.33 -2.25
N PRO A 607 18.58 14.41 -3.49
CA PRO A 607 18.98 15.67 -4.12
C PRO A 607 17.90 16.77 -4.14
N ALA A 608 16.62 16.39 -4.22
CA ALA A 608 15.50 17.34 -4.21
C ALA A 608 15.35 18.11 -2.88
N TYR A 609 15.95 17.60 -1.79
CA TYR A 609 15.78 18.13 -0.43
C TYR A 609 17.09 18.58 0.22
N LYS A 610 18.17 18.70 -0.55
CA LYS A 610 19.41 19.25 -0.04
C LYS A 610 19.25 20.75 0.22
N SER A 611 19.59 21.18 1.42
CA SER A 611 19.66 22.61 1.75
C SER A 611 20.87 23.24 1.05
N GLY A 612 20.59 24.15 0.11
CA GLY A 612 21.60 24.92 -0.62
C GLY A 612 21.62 24.59 -2.12
N ASN A 613 21.46 25.62 -2.93
CA ASN A 613 21.37 25.64 -4.39
C ASN A 613 22.60 25.04 -5.12
N ALA A 614 22.76 23.75 -5.12
CA ALA A 614 23.71 23.10 -6.00
C ALA A 614 23.10 21.86 -6.62
N TYR A 615 22.46 22.03 -7.74
CA TYR A 615 22.20 20.96 -8.69
C TYR A 615 23.52 20.49 -9.29
N GLU A 616 24.23 19.61 -8.64
CA GLU A 616 25.22 18.79 -9.31
C GLU A 616 24.60 17.43 -9.61
N LYS A 617 24.24 17.22 -10.88
CA LYS A 617 24.03 15.89 -11.43
C LYS A 617 25.33 15.12 -11.33
N THR A 618 25.43 14.21 -10.39
CA THR A 618 26.41 13.12 -10.44
C THR A 618 25.66 11.85 -10.73
N TYR A 619 25.72 11.42 -11.99
CA TYR A 619 25.34 10.09 -12.42
C TYR A 619 26.38 9.06 -12.01
#